data_8ed3c9fe475344e58cfba729b96b5ddb
#
_entry.id   8ed3c9fe475344e58cfba729b96b5ddb
#
_cell.length_a   1.000
_cell.length_b   1.000
_cell.length_c   1.000
_cell.angle_alpha   90.00
_cell.angle_beta   90.00
_cell.angle_gamma   90.00
#
_symmetry.space_group_name_H-M   'P 1'
#
loop_
_entity.id
_entity.type
_entity.pdbx_description
1 polymer ?
#
loop_
_entity_poly.entity_id
_entity_poly.type
_entity_poly.pdbx_seq_one_letter_code
_entity_poly.pdbx_strand_id
1 'polypeptide(L)'
;MNKFGLLIALLAFTLMSCTNQSKKQADESTTIDETMVDSHTSEMSLDWAGVYEGTLPCADCEGIETMIELKDDHTYVVHYNYLGKSDGDNKFTNEGTFTWDTLGRTITMQADSQTTQYQVGENQLIMLNADGEVNTGELADFYVLKKKM
;
A
#
# COMPACT_ATOMS: atom_id res chain seq x y z
N MET A 1 3.14 -46.31 56.35
CA MET A 1 4.24 -47.04 57.06
C MET A 1 5.53 -46.45 56.54
N ASN A 2 6.32 -46.01 57.52
CA ASN A 2 7.78 -45.80 57.50
C ASN A 2 8.29 -44.59 56.70
N LYS A 3 8.66 -43.57 57.35
CA LYS A 3 9.63 -43.22 58.39
C LYS A 3 11.00 -42.82 57.84
N PHE A 4 11.43 -41.62 58.34
CA PHE A 4 12.84 -41.25 58.64
C PHE A 4 13.73 -40.88 57.44
N GLY A 5 14.49 -39.85 57.49
CA GLY A 5 15.07 -38.93 58.47
C GLY A 5 15.77 -37.79 57.75
N LEU A 6 15.63 -36.61 58.17
CA LEU A 6 16.55 -35.82 59.00
C LEU A 6 18.04 -35.98 58.66
N LEU A 7 18.64 -34.95 58.10
CA LEU A 7 19.90 -34.40 58.57
C LEU A 7 20.27 -33.07 57.91
N ILE A 8 20.44 -32.12 58.75
CA ILE A 8 21.00 -30.81 58.78
C ILE A 8 22.42 -30.79 58.20
N ALA A 9 22.75 -29.85 57.35
CA ALA A 9 24.07 -29.25 57.34
C ALA A 9 23.98 -27.75 56.91
N LEU A 10 24.10 -26.93 57.92
CA LEU A 10 24.46 -25.53 57.82
C LEU A 10 25.87 -25.42 57.20
N LEU A 11 26.03 -24.56 56.20
CA LEU A 11 27.29 -23.86 56.05
C LEU A 11 27.02 -22.46 55.53
N ALA A 12 27.17 -21.53 56.42
CA ALA A 12 27.28 -20.13 56.15
C ALA A 12 28.60 -19.82 55.45
N PHE A 13 28.60 -19.07 54.37
CA PHE A 13 29.77 -18.33 53.96
C PHE A 13 29.39 -16.90 53.59
N THR A 14 30.02 -16.04 54.31
CA THR A 14 29.91 -14.62 54.46
C THR A 14 30.39 -13.83 53.21
N LEU A 15 29.67 -12.73 52.93
CA LEU A 15 30.11 -11.38 52.62
C LEU A 15 31.25 -11.20 51.61
N MET A 16 30.91 -10.58 50.49
CA MET A 16 31.70 -9.44 50.07
C MET A 16 30.81 -8.40 49.39
N SER A 17 30.57 -7.37 50.14
CA SER A 17 30.05 -6.03 49.78
C SER A 17 31.01 -5.38 48.79
N CYS A 18 30.49 -4.93 47.65
CA CYS A 18 31.02 -3.79 46.94
C CYS A 18 29.91 -2.78 46.69
N THR A 19 29.89 -1.85 47.62
CA THR A 19 29.20 -0.56 47.43
C THR A 19 29.86 0.20 46.33
N ASN A 20 29.13 0.54 45.30
CA ASN A 20 29.43 1.78 44.61
C ASN A 20 28.09 2.50 44.33
N GLN A 21 27.89 3.46 45.20
CA GLN A 21 26.76 4.33 45.23
C GLN A 21 27.04 5.46 44.24
N SER A 22 26.32 5.43 43.13
CA SER A 22 26.08 6.67 42.38
C SER A 22 24.60 6.82 42.14
N LYS A 23 24.06 7.74 42.90
CA LYS A 23 22.75 8.29 42.67
C LYS A 23 22.66 8.83 41.24
N LYS A 24 21.76 8.31 40.47
CA LYS A 24 21.06 9.10 39.45
C LYS A 24 19.65 8.54 39.29
N GLN A 25 18.76 9.26 39.82
CA GLN A 25 17.39 9.55 39.44
C GLN A 25 16.75 8.58 38.43
N ALA A 26 15.71 7.94 38.92
CA ALA A 26 14.69 7.30 38.12
C ALA A 26 14.10 8.35 37.17
N ASP A 27 14.32 8.12 35.89
CA ASP A 27 13.44 8.61 34.85
C ASP A 27 12.82 7.37 34.25
N GLU A 28 11.56 7.15 34.61
CA GLU A 28 10.70 6.14 34.04
C GLU A 28 10.34 6.61 32.63
N SER A 29 11.29 6.41 31.72
CA SER A 29 11.01 6.54 30.30
C SER A 29 10.31 5.26 29.87
N THR A 30 9.02 5.26 29.94
CA THR A 30 8.15 4.43 29.12
C THR A 30 8.58 4.67 27.67
N THR A 31 9.45 3.82 27.16
CA THR A 31 9.65 3.71 25.71
C THR A 31 8.34 3.18 25.14
N ILE A 32 7.46 4.10 24.78
CA ILE A 32 6.48 3.85 23.76
C ILE A 32 7.35 3.60 22.52
N ASP A 33 7.41 2.34 22.12
CA ASP A 33 7.83 1.96 20.78
C ASP A 33 6.77 2.55 19.85
N GLU A 34 6.93 3.85 19.57
CA GLU A 34 6.30 4.45 18.42
C GLU A 34 6.95 3.78 17.21
N THR A 35 6.34 2.68 16.77
CA THR A 35 6.49 2.30 15.37
C THR A 35 6.17 3.57 14.59
N MET A 36 7.19 4.26 14.14
CA MET A 36 7.05 5.34 13.17
C MET A 36 6.40 4.67 11.97
N VAL A 37 5.09 4.75 11.91
CA VAL A 37 4.35 4.47 10.69
C VAL A 37 4.93 5.46 9.70
N ASP A 38 5.71 4.93 8.76
CA ASP A 38 6.24 5.72 7.66
C ASP A 38 5.04 6.36 6.96
N SER A 39 4.78 7.62 7.28
CA SER A 39 3.64 8.37 6.76
C SER A 39 3.87 8.89 5.34
N HIS A 40 4.95 8.43 4.67
CA HIS A 40 5.20 8.72 3.26
C HIS A 40 4.33 7.82 2.38
N THR A 41 3.07 8.23 2.21
CA THR A 41 2.14 7.57 1.30
C THR A 41 2.25 8.16 -0.11
N SER A 42 1.82 7.44 -1.14
CA SER A 42 1.76 7.97 -2.50
C SER A 42 0.88 9.21 -2.58
N GLU A 43 -0.23 9.22 -1.85
CA GLU A 43 -1.14 10.36 -1.75
C GLU A 43 -0.48 11.64 -1.25
N MET A 44 0.43 11.54 -0.27
CA MET A 44 1.08 12.70 0.36
C MET A 44 2.40 13.10 -0.30
N SER A 45 3.08 12.13 -0.92
CA SER A 45 4.48 12.31 -1.34
C SER A 45 4.66 12.45 -2.84
N LEU A 46 3.68 11.98 -3.64
CA LEU A 46 3.78 12.00 -5.09
C LEU A 46 2.94 13.13 -5.69
N ASP A 47 3.40 13.66 -6.81
CA ASP A 47 2.61 14.48 -7.71
C ASP A 47 1.71 13.57 -8.55
N TRP A 48 0.63 13.10 -7.94
CA TRP A 48 -0.28 12.11 -8.54
C TRP A 48 -1.36 12.71 -9.44
N ALA A 49 -1.75 13.96 -9.23
CA ALA A 49 -2.75 14.58 -10.10
C ALA A 49 -2.18 14.79 -11.50
N GLY A 50 -2.99 14.55 -12.53
CA GLY A 50 -2.58 14.70 -13.92
C GLY A 50 -3.13 13.63 -14.86
N VAL A 51 -2.60 13.59 -16.07
CA VAL A 51 -3.05 12.70 -17.14
C VAL A 51 -2.11 11.50 -17.26
N TYR A 52 -2.69 10.30 -17.30
CA TYR A 52 -2.00 9.03 -17.48
C TYR A 52 -2.50 8.33 -18.72
N GLU A 53 -1.62 7.75 -19.51
CA GLU A 53 -1.96 7.08 -20.77
C GLU A 53 -1.22 5.76 -20.94
N GLY A 54 -1.86 4.81 -21.62
CA GLY A 54 -1.30 3.52 -21.97
C GLY A 54 -2.31 2.66 -22.73
N THR A 55 -1.87 1.49 -23.16
CA THR A 55 -2.73 0.52 -23.84
C THR A 55 -2.89 -0.71 -22.99
N LEU A 56 -4.09 -0.87 -22.41
CA LEU A 56 -4.43 -2.03 -21.59
C LEU A 56 -4.73 -3.26 -22.45
N PRO A 57 -4.49 -4.47 -21.92
CA PRO A 57 -4.84 -5.71 -22.62
C PRO A 57 -6.34 -5.83 -22.88
N CYS A 58 -6.69 -6.43 -23.99
CA CYS A 58 -8.06 -6.70 -24.38
C CYS A 58 -8.21 -8.17 -24.78
N ALA A 59 -9.31 -8.80 -24.37
CA ALA A 59 -9.55 -10.21 -24.67
C ALA A 59 -10.01 -10.46 -26.11
N ASP A 60 -10.71 -9.50 -26.70
CA ASP A 60 -11.40 -9.61 -28.01
C ASP A 60 -11.09 -8.43 -28.96
N CYS A 61 -10.03 -7.68 -28.67
CA CYS A 61 -9.56 -6.58 -29.52
C CYS A 61 -8.03 -6.45 -29.44
N GLU A 62 -7.45 -5.56 -30.23
CA GLU A 62 -5.99 -5.37 -30.28
C GLU A 62 -5.42 -4.69 -29.02
N GLY A 63 -6.27 -4.04 -28.25
CA GLY A 63 -5.93 -3.33 -27.02
C GLY A 63 -6.94 -2.23 -26.71
N ILE A 64 -6.83 -1.65 -25.53
CA ILE A 64 -7.65 -0.52 -25.10
C ILE A 64 -6.73 0.66 -24.82
N GLU A 65 -6.65 1.61 -25.74
CA GLU A 65 -5.99 2.88 -25.43
C GLU A 65 -6.79 3.55 -24.31
N THR A 66 -6.11 3.78 -23.22
CA THR A 66 -6.72 4.31 -22.00
C THR A 66 -6.01 5.60 -21.61
N MET A 67 -6.79 6.65 -21.40
CA MET A 67 -6.31 7.91 -20.86
C MET A 67 -7.13 8.26 -19.62
N ILE A 68 -6.47 8.45 -18.49
CA ILE A 68 -7.07 8.80 -17.20
C ILE A 68 -6.55 10.16 -16.78
N GLU A 69 -7.44 11.10 -16.51
CA GLU A 69 -7.13 12.36 -15.83
C GLU A 69 -7.56 12.25 -14.36
N LEU A 70 -6.61 12.34 -13.44
CA LEU A 70 -6.87 12.46 -12.01
C LEU A 70 -6.76 13.92 -11.60
N LYS A 71 -7.73 14.41 -10.83
CA LYS A 71 -7.80 15.80 -10.36
C LYS A 71 -7.64 15.88 -8.85
N ASP A 72 -7.11 17.00 -8.36
CA ASP A 72 -6.85 17.24 -6.94
C ASP A 72 -8.10 17.17 -6.05
N ASP A 73 -9.27 17.35 -6.63
CA ASP A 73 -10.57 17.26 -5.93
C ASP A 73 -11.09 15.81 -5.82
N HIS A 74 -10.24 14.81 -6.14
CA HIS A 74 -10.56 13.39 -6.17
C HIS A 74 -11.61 12.99 -7.20
N THR A 75 -11.79 13.82 -8.24
CA THR A 75 -12.56 13.42 -9.43
C THR A 75 -11.65 12.89 -10.53
N TYR A 76 -12.22 12.11 -11.43
CA TYR A 76 -11.48 11.60 -12.59
C TYR A 76 -12.33 11.66 -13.86
N VAL A 77 -11.64 11.68 -14.98
CA VAL A 77 -12.21 11.40 -16.30
C VAL A 77 -11.36 10.30 -16.96
N VAL A 78 -11.99 9.30 -17.52
CA VAL A 78 -11.30 8.26 -18.28
C VAL A 78 -11.87 8.15 -19.68
N HIS A 79 -10.97 8.08 -20.66
CA HIS A 79 -11.29 7.84 -22.06
C HIS A 79 -10.74 6.49 -22.49
N TYR A 80 -11.59 5.67 -23.09
CA TYR A 80 -11.23 4.37 -23.66
C TYR A 80 -11.41 4.42 -25.17
N ASN A 81 -10.46 3.85 -25.90
CA ASN A 81 -10.55 3.61 -27.34
C ASN A 81 -10.16 2.15 -27.61
N TYR A 82 -11.14 1.33 -28.00
CA TYR A 82 -10.95 -0.08 -28.30
C TYR A 82 -10.39 -0.26 -29.70
N LEU A 83 -9.14 -0.72 -29.81
CA LEU A 83 -8.42 -0.88 -31.06
C LEU A 83 -8.88 -2.13 -31.82
N GLY A 84 -8.86 -2.07 -33.14
CA GLY A 84 -9.17 -3.21 -34.00
C GLY A 84 -10.66 -3.57 -34.07
N LYS A 85 -11.55 -2.80 -33.45
CA LYS A 85 -13.00 -2.96 -33.60
C LYS A 85 -13.51 -2.10 -34.74
N SER A 86 -14.14 -2.74 -35.72
CA SER A 86 -14.69 -2.08 -36.91
C SER A 86 -16.19 -1.75 -36.77
N ASP A 87 -16.85 -2.26 -35.75
CA ASP A 87 -18.30 -2.22 -35.61
C ASP A 87 -18.72 -1.30 -34.42
N GLY A 88 -19.24 -0.13 -34.74
CA GLY A 88 -19.86 0.75 -33.76
C GLY A 88 -18.94 1.77 -33.08
N ASP A 89 -19.42 2.35 -32.01
CA ASP A 89 -18.66 3.28 -31.18
C ASP A 89 -17.64 2.49 -30.37
N ASN A 90 -16.36 2.70 -30.68
CA ASN A 90 -15.25 2.08 -29.95
C ASN A 90 -14.61 3.02 -28.93
N LYS A 91 -15.21 4.20 -28.74
CA LYS A 91 -14.75 5.22 -27.79
C LYS A 91 -15.77 5.46 -26.69
N PHE A 92 -15.30 5.39 -25.46
CA PHE A 92 -16.14 5.57 -24.28
C PHE A 92 -15.45 6.58 -23.34
N THR A 93 -16.29 7.35 -22.64
CA THR A 93 -15.81 8.25 -21.59
C THR A 93 -16.61 8.00 -20.33
N ASN A 94 -15.92 7.79 -19.23
CA ASN A 94 -16.51 7.70 -17.90
C ASN A 94 -15.92 8.79 -17.02
N GLU A 95 -16.70 9.27 -16.09
CA GLU A 95 -16.27 10.23 -15.08
C GLU A 95 -16.83 9.86 -13.71
N GLY A 96 -16.18 10.28 -12.66
CA GLY A 96 -16.62 9.98 -11.31
C GLY A 96 -15.64 10.49 -10.26
N THR A 97 -15.72 9.87 -9.09
CA THR A 97 -14.81 10.14 -7.99
C THR A 97 -13.98 8.90 -7.67
N PHE A 98 -12.81 9.11 -7.11
CA PHE A 98 -12.00 8.03 -6.57
C PHE A 98 -11.72 8.24 -5.09
N THR A 99 -11.39 7.17 -4.41
CA THR A 99 -10.99 7.16 -3.01
C THR A 99 -9.64 6.48 -2.85
N TRP A 100 -8.86 6.95 -1.89
CA TRP A 100 -7.62 6.31 -1.49
C TRP A 100 -7.89 5.17 -0.50
N ASP A 101 -7.02 4.17 -0.51
CA ASP A 101 -6.98 3.17 0.55
C ASP A 101 -6.39 3.78 1.84
N THR A 102 -6.49 3.07 2.94
CA THR A 102 -5.99 3.53 4.25
C THR A 102 -4.48 3.70 4.31
N LEU A 103 -3.76 3.14 3.36
CA LEU A 103 -2.30 3.26 3.23
C LEU A 103 -1.91 4.39 2.27
N GLY A 104 -2.86 5.06 1.62
CA GLY A 104 -2.61 6.13 0.65
C GLY A 104 -1.73 5.68 -0.53
N ARG A 105 -1.92 4.45 -1.00
CA ARG A 105 -1.13 3.86 -2.09
C ARG A 105 -1.97 3.43 -3.28
N THR A 106 -3.22 3.12 -3.04
CA THR A 106 -4.15 2.60 -4.05
C THR A 106 -5.37 3.50 -4.14
N ILE A 107 -5.75 3.84 -5.36
CA ILE A 107 -7.01 4.52 -5.63
C ILE A 107 -8.05 3.53 -6.13
N THR A 108 -9.29 3.73 -5.70
CA THR A 108 -10.46 3.00 -6.17
C THR A 108 -11.37 3.96 -6.92
N MET A 109 -11.49 3.75 -8.21
CA MET A 109 -12.38 4.49 -9.11
C MET A 109 -13.70 3.75 -9.22
N GLN A 110 -14.81 4.46 -9.06
CA GLN A 110 -16.16 3.91 -9.21
C GLN A 110 -16.84 4.55 -10.41
N ALA A 111 -17.29 3.72 -11.36
CA ALA A 111 -18.13 4.13 -12.47
C ALA A 111 -19.35 3.20 -12.54
N ASP A 112 -20.53 3.75 -12.33
CA ASP A 112 -21.80 3.00 -12.29
C ASP A 112 -21.74 1.79 -11.34
N SER A 113 -21.69 0.57 -11.92
CA SER A 113 -21.61 -0.69 -11.18
C SER A 113 -20.22 -1.33 -11.21
N GLN A 114 -19.23 -0.69 -11.83
CA GLN A 114 -17.87 -1.22 -11.97
C GLN A 114 -16.89 -0.46 -11.09
N THR A 115 -16.01 -1.22 -10.47
CA THR A 115 -14.94 -0.70 -9.65
C THR A 115 -13.60 -1.08 -10.28
N THR A 116 -12.73 -0.10 -10.45
CA THR A 116 -11.36 -0.32 -10.95
C THR A 116 -10.37 0.25 -9.96
N GLN A 117 -9.33 -0.51 -9.66
CA GLN A 117 -8.29 -0.11 -8.72
C GLN A 117 -6.96 0.09 -9.43
N TYR A 118 -6.22 1.11 -8.98
CA TYR A 118 -4.88 1.42 -9.46
C TYR A 118 -3.95 1.66 -8.28
N GLN A 119 -2.81 1.00 -8.28
CA GLN A 119 -1.70 1.40 -7.41
C GLN A 119 -1.04 2.64 -8.01
N VAL A 120 -0.86 3.66 -7.19
CA VAL A 120 -0.26 4.94 -7.58
C VAL A 120 1.23 4.91 -7.29
N GLY A 121 2.04 4.97 -8.35
CA GLY A 121 3.49 5.06 -8.27
C GLY A 121 4.00 6.38 -8.83
N GLU A 122 5.29 6.59 -8.76
CA GLU A 122 5.93 7.77 -9.35
C GLU A 122 5.73 7.78 -10.87
N ASN A 123 5.01 8.79 -11.35
CA ASN A 123 4.68 8.99 -12.77
C ASN A 123 3.96 7.81 -13.44
N GLN A 124 3.21 7.02 -12.67
CA GLN A 124 2.48 5.87 -13.22
C GLN A 124 1.28 5.45 -12.37
N LEU A 125 0.32 4.83 -13.05
CA LEU A 125 -0.77 4.07 -12.44
C LEU A 125 -0.63 2.61 -12.88
N ILE A 126 -0.69 1.68 -11.93
CA ILE A 126 -0.67 0.24 -12.21
C ILE A 126 -2.06 -0.30 -11.95
N MET A 127 -2.75 -0.75 -12.99
CA MET A 127 -4.07 -1.36 -12.86
C MET A 127 -3.97 -2.67 -12.10
N LEU A 128 -4.76 -2.82 -11.06
CA LEU A 128 -4.81 -4.02 -10.23
C LEU A 128 -5.81 -5.04 -10.80
N ASN A 129 -5.60 -6.30 -10.48
CA ASN A 129 -6.54 -7.39 -10.79
C ASN A 129 -7.77 -7.33 -9.88
N ALA A 130 -8.70 -8.27 -10.06
CA ALA A 130 -9.93 -8.32 -9.27
C ALA A 130 -9.71 -8.59 -7.77
N ASP A 131 -8.57 -9.14 -7.40
CA ASP A 131 -8.17 -9.42 -6.02
C ASP A 131 -7.44 -8.22 -5.37
N GLY A 132 -7.24 -7.13 -6.11
CA GLY A 132 -6.53 -5.92 -5.65
C GLY A 132 -5.01 -6.07 -5.68
N GLU A 133 -4.48 -7.00 -6.46
CA GLU A 133 -3.05 -7.27 -6.57
C GLU A 133 -2.50 -6.81 -7.92
N VAL A 134 -1.21 -6.53 -7.97
CA VAL A 134 -0.50 -6.20 -9.20
C VAL A 134 -0.48 -7.41 -10.13
N ASN A 135 -0.82 -7.19 -11.39
CA ASN A 135 -0.77 -8.22 -12.42
C ASN A 135 0.68 -8.69 -12.62
N THR A 136 0.87 -9.98 -12.78
CA THR A 136 2.17 -10.62 -12.97
C THR A 136 2.22 -11.40 -14.29
N GLY A 137 3.41 -11.81 -14.71
CA GLY A 137 3.62 -12.56 -15.95
C GLY A 137 3.92 -11.67 -17.16
N GLU A 138 3.82 -12.22 -18.35
CA GLU A 138 4.24 -11.59 -19.62
C GLU A 138 3.44 -10.33 -19.98
N LEU A 139 2.22 -10.20 -19.45
CA LEU A 139 1.36 -9.05 -19.72
C LEU A 139 1.44 -7.96 -18.66
N ALA A 140 2.23 -8.13 -17.60
CA ALA A 140 2.28 -7.22 -16.46
C ALA A 140 2.55 -5.75 -16.88
N ASP A 141 3.46 -5.53 -17.80
CA ASP A 141 3.84 -4.20 -18.26
C ASP A 141 2.71 -3.47 -19.01
N PHE A 142 1.78 -4.20 -19.58
CA PHE A 142 0.62 -3.63 -20.29
C PHE A 142 -0.45 -3.08 -19.33
N TYR A 143 -0.38 -3.40 -18.04
CA TYR A 143 -1.29 -2.85 -17.03
C TYR A 143 -0.76 -1.55 -16.40
N VAL A 144 0.28 -0.95 -16.99
CA VAL A 144 0.92 0.28 -16.49
C VAL A 144 0.58 1.45 -17.40
N LEU A 145 -0.09 2.46 -16.84
CA LEU A 145 -0.31 3.76 -17.48
C LEU A 145 0.76 4.73 -17.02
N LYS A 146 1.34 5.49 -17.94
CA LYS A 146 2.40 6.47 -17.67
C LYS A 146 1.85 7.88 -17.61
N LYS A 147 2.34 8.69 -16.67
CA LYS A 147 1.96 10.09 -16.54
C LYS A 147 2.47 10.86 -17.76
N LYS A 148 1.60 11.65 -18.36
CA LYS A 148 1.94 12.56 -19.45
C LYS A 148 2.63 13.79 -18.88
N MET A 149 3.84 14.02 -19.27
CA MET A 149 4.64 15.19 -18.89
C MET A 149 4.42 16.35 -19.85
#